data_5ca8493db8db4a867b2455acd608f6bc
#
_entry.id   5ca8493db8db4a867b2455acd608f6bc
#
_cell.length_a   1.000
_cell.length_b   1.000
_cell.length_c   1.000
_cell.angle_alpha   90.00
_cell.angle_beta   90.00
_cell.angle_gamma   90.00
#
_symmetry.space_group_name_H-M   'P 1'
#
loop_
_entity.id
_entity.type
_entity.pdbx_description
1 polymer ?
#
loop_
_entity_poly.entity_id
_entity_poly.type
_entity_poly.pdbx_seq_one_letter_code
_entity_poly.pdbx_strand_id
1 'polypeptide(L)'
;MNECYGKKFILNGNLQPAEMFDKSLVYEGDSVYEVLRIVKGNPIFFYDHMERLVKSVRLQKKIILADVQTIRKAIISLTRSDKKHEANLKIVFNYNKGVTNFLVYFIEASYPTEIQYKNGVKGLLFFAERKDPEAKVINHKLRSSIYHRLIHEGGYEAILVNENNQITEGSRSNIFFLRADTLVTAPDNSVLKGITRKYILEICAEQGINMEFQYVNADNLRDFDAVFMTGTSPTVLPFNCIDDTSFSVKFPMIERLRKLYLEKAEASMRYFRSE
;
A
#
# COMPACT_ATOMS: atom_id res chain seq x y z
N MET A 1 -8.09 1.05 19.30
CA MET A 1 -7.57 -0.16 18.62
C MET A 1 -6.11 -0.36 18.97
N ASN A 2 -5.70 -1.60 19.23
CA ASN A 2 -4.29 -1.93 19.41
C ASN A 2 -3.63 -1.96 18.03
N GLU A 3 -2.57 -1.20 17.79
CA GLU A 3 -1.90 -1.17 16.49
C GLU A 3 -0.97 -2.37 16.29
N CYS A 4 -0.37 -2.89 17.35
CA CYS A 4 0.42 -4.10 17.33
C CYS A 4 -0.47 -5.33 17.43
N TYR A 5 -0.61 -6.08 16.34
CA TYR A 5 -1.52 -7.24 16.21
C TYR A 5 -0.83 -8.58 16.44
N GLY A 6 0.45 -8.57 16.79
CA GLY A 6 1.23 -9.74 17.17
C GLY A 6 1.28 -9.94 18.68
N LYS A 7 1.95 -11.03 19.12
CA LYS A 7 2.33 -11.24 20.53
C LYS A 7 3.59 -10.45 20.91
N LYS A 8 4.38 -10.08 19.91
CA LYS A 8 5.66 -9.40 20.07
C LYS A 8 5.85 -8.34 18.97
N PHE A 9 6.81 -7.45 19.21
CA PHE A 9 7.30 -6.47 18.23
C PHE A 9 8.80 -6.26 18.40
N ILE A 10 9.45 -5.64 17.41
CA ILE A 10 10.85 -5.24 17.48
C ILE A 10 10.91 -3.73 17.78
N LEU A 11 11.68 -3.35 18.78
CA LEU A 11 12.05 -1.98 19.08
C LEU A 11 13.58 -1.87 19.10
N ASN A 12 14.13 -1.06 18.19
CA ASN A 12 15.57 -0.82 18.06
C ASN A 12 16.41 -2.11 18.03
N GLY A 13 15.92 -3.11 17.26
CA GLY A 13 16.55 -4.41 17.09
C GLY A 13 16.22 -5.45 18.17
N ASN A 14 15.57 -5.07 19.27
CA ASN A 14 15.23 -5.95 20.37
C ASN A 14 13.79 -6.44 20.31
N LEU A 15 13.58 -7.73 20.54
CA LEU A 15 12.24 -8.34 20.60
C LEU A 15 11.58 -7.99 21.94
N GLN A 16 10.39 -7.40 21.88
CA GLN A 16 9.62 -6.95 23.05
C GLN A 16 8.21 -7.60 23.06
N PRO A 17 7.60 -7.83 24.22
CA PRO A 17 6.19 -8.22 24.32
C PRO A 17 5.26 -7.14 23.79
N ALA A 18 4.15 -7.53 23.14
CA ALA A 18 3.20 -6.56 22.55
C ALA A 18 2.52 -5.65 23.58
N GLU A 19 2.44 -6.08 24.84
CA GLU A 19 1.91 -5.30 25.96
C GLU A 19 2.74 -4.03 26.24
N MET A 20 4.03 -4.05 25.85
CA MET A 20 4.94 -2.89 25.96
C MET A 20 4.85 -1.94 24.76
N PHE A 21 3.99 -2.23 23.77
CA PHE A 21 3.88 -1.40 22.58
C PHE A 21 3.22 -0.06 22.90
N ASP A 22 3.98 1.02 22.72
CA ASP A 22 3.50 2.38 22.87
C ASP A 22 3.24 3.03 21.51
N LYS A 23 2.00 3.44 21.26
CA LYS A 23 1.59 4.12 20.02
C LYS A 23 2.29 5.46 19.81
N SER A 24 2.72 6.13 20.87
CA SER A 24 3.46 7.40 20.77
C SER A 24 4.72 7.23 19.92
N LEU A 25 5.38 6.06 19.98
CA LEU A 25 6.55 5.69 19.15
C LEU A 25 6.26 5.64 17.64
N VAL A 26 5.00 5.75 17.25
CA VAL A 26 4.58 5.72 15.83
C VAL A 26 3.97 7.06 15.40
N TYR A 27 3.21 7.69 16.30
CA TYR A 27 2.35 8.83 15.96
C TYR A 27 2.85 10.19 16.47
N GLU A 28 3.79 10.21 17.42
CA GLU A 28 4.43 11.44 17.84
C GLU A 28 5.68 11.72 16.99
N GLY A 29 5.85 12.99 16.57
CA GLY A 29 6.91 13.40 15.65
C GLY A 29 6.66 12.96 14.21
N ASP A 30 7.73 12.75 13.46
CA ASP A 30 7.69 12.34 12.05
C ASP A 30 7.94 10.85 11.92
N SER A 31 7.11 10.17 11.15
CA SER A 31 7.29 8.73 10.89
C SER A 31 7.28 8.41 9.41
N VAL A 32 8.36 7.75 8.96
CA VAL A 32 8.46 7.09 7.65
C VAL A 32 8.21 5.61 7.86
N TYR A 33 7.40 5.00 7.00
CA TYR A 33 6.99 3.61 7.22
C TYR A 33 6.88 2.80 5.94
N GLU A 34 6.92 1.49 6.09
CA GLU A 34 6.56 0.50 5.08
C GLU A 34 5.54 -0.49 5.61
N VAL A 35 4.75 -1.05 4.69
CA VAL A 35 3.87 -2.18 4.98
C VAL A 35 4.15 -3.27 3.96
N LEU A 36 4.54 -4.44 4.46
CA LEU A 36 4.81 -5.64 3.66
C LEU A 36 3.75 -6.69 3.94
N ARG A 37 3.31 -7.39 2.90
CA ARG A 37 2.52 -8.60 3.09
C ARG A 37 3.44 -9.79 3.32
N ILE A 38 3.15 -10.55 4.36
CA ILE A 38 3.78 -11.83 4.66
C ILE A 38 2.90 -12.93 4.11
N VAL A 39 3.46 -13.82 3.29
CA VAL A 39 2.78 -15.01 2.74
C VAL A 39 3.69 -16.22 2.96
N LYS A 40 3.13 -17.31 3.50
CA LYS A 40 3.90 -18.50 3.87
C LYS A 40 5.15 -18.17 4.72
N GLY A 41 5.00 -17.15 5.61
CA GLY A 41 6.06 -16.69 6.51
C GLY A 41 7.13 -15.81 5.85
N ASN A 42 6.97 -15.38 4.59
CA ASN A 42 7.96 -14.58 3.86
C ASN A 42 7.35 -13.29 3.35
N PRO A 43 8.09 -12.17 3.36
CA PRO A 43 7.63 -10.91 2.79
C PRO A 43 7.62 -10.97 1.26
N ILE A 44 6.58 -10.37 0.67
CA ILE A 44 6.51 -10.16 -0.78
C ILE A 44 7.30 -8.89 -1.11
N PHE A 45 8.13 -8.94 -2.17
CA PHE A 45 8.90 -7.81 -2.72
C PHE A 45 9.73 -7.06 -1.66
N PHE A 46 10.38 -7.79 -0.77
CA PHE A 46 11.13 -7.24 0.35
C PHE A 46 12.11 -6.13 -0.08
N TYR A 47 12.92 -6.38 -1.08
CA TYR A 47 13.97 -5.46 -1.50
C TYR A 47 13.41 -4.17 -2.10
N ASP A 48 12.33 -4.25 -2.88
CA ASP A 48 11.64 -3.06 -3.41
C ASP A 48 11.05 -2.19 -2.29
N HIS A 49 10.48 -2.82 -1.26
CA HIS A 49 10.02 -2.11 -0.07
C HIS A 49 11.18 -1.43 0.68
N MET A 50 12.32 -2.08 0.78
CA MET A 50 13.51 -1.49 1.43
C MET A 50 14.07 -0.31 0.63
N GLU A 51 14.13 -0.42 -0.69
CA GLU A 51 14.53 0.68 -1.58
C GLU A 51 13.59 1.89 -1.41
N ARG A 52 12.26 1.65 -1.39
CA ARG A 52 11.29 2.73 -1.20
C ARG A 52 11.35 3.33 0.22
N LEU A 53 11.60 2.54 1.26
CA LEU A 53 11.81 3.03 2.62
C LEU A 53 12.98 4.00 2.66
N VAL A 54 14.15 3.60 2.11
CA VAL A 54 15.36 4.43 2.02
C VAL A 54 15.08 5.71 1.23
N LYS A 55 14.40 5.61 0.07
CA LYS A 55 14.01 6.78 -0.72
C LYS A 55 13.12 7.73 0.09
N SER A 56 12.09 7.21 0.77
CA SER A 56 11.18 8.01 1.59
C SER A 56 11.90 8.73 2.73
N VAL A 57 12.83 8.06 3.42
CA VAL A 57 13.68 8.65 4.47
C VAL A 57 14.51 9.81 3.93
N ARG A 58 15.15 9.62 2.77
CA ARG A 58 15.95 10.67 2.11
C ARG A 58 15.11 11.87 1.67
N LEU A 59 13.94 11.65 1.10
CA LEU A 59 13.00 12.72 0.72
C LEU A 59 12.59 13.56 1.93
N GLN A 60 12.44 12.93 3.10
CA GLN A 60 12.14 13.62 4.36
C GLN A 60 13.38 14.20 5.06
N LYS A 61 14.57 14.15 4.43
CA LYS A 61 15.85 14.63 4.98
C LYS A 61 16.15 14.05 6.36
N LYS A 62 15.83 12.77 6.56
CA LYS A 62 16.06 12.03 7.81
C LYS A 62 17.20 11.03 7.63
N ILE A 63 17.71 10.49 8.75
CA ILE A 63 18.73 9.44 8.78
C ILE A 63 18.09 8.05 8.69
N ILE A 64 18.81 7.09 8.11
CA ILE A 64 18.38 5.68 8.07
C ILE A 64 18.70 5.05 9.42
N LEU A 65 17.71 4.44 10.09
CA LEU A 65 17.86 3.91 11.45
C LEU A 65 18.27 2.44 11.49
N ALA A 66 18.06 1.69 10.41
CA ALA A 66 18.48 0.30 10.29
C ALA A 66 18.77 -0.03 8.83
N ASP A 67 19.81 -0.82 8.58
CA ASP A 67 20.12 -1.32 7.25
C ASP A 67 19.20 -2.49 6.84
N VAL A 68 19.27 -2.87 5.57
CA VAL A 68 18.44 -3.92 4.98
C VAL A 68 18.62 -5.25 5.69
N GLN A 69 19.83 -5.62 6.10
CA GLN A 69 20.12 -6.89 6.78
C GLN A 69 19.56 -6.91 8.20
N THR A 70 19.65 -5.80 8.91
CA THR A 70 19.06 -5.61 10.24
C THR A 70 17.55 -5.76 10.17
N ILE A 71 16.90 -5.11 9.20
CA ILE A 71 15.45 -5.22 8.98
C ILE A 71 15.06 -6.66 8.61
N ARG A 72 15.82 -7.32 7.73
CA ARG A 72 15.59 -8.71 7.34
C ARG A 72 15.63 -9.65 8.54
N LYS A 73 16.66 -9.54 9.39
CA LYS A 73 16.78 -10.33 10.63
C LYS A 73 15.61 -10.08 11.57
N ALA A 74 15.18 -8.82 11.72
CA ALA A 74 14.04 -8.45 12.55
C ALA A 74 12.74 -9.12 12.06
N ILE A 75 12.47 -9.07 10.74
CA ILE A 75 11.29 -9.73 10.13
C ILE A 75 11.32 -11.24 10.38
N ILE A 76 12.44 -11.91 10.12
CA ILE A 76 12.59 -13.36 10.30
C ILE A 76 12.37 -13.74 11.77
N SER A 77 13.00 -13.00 12.70
CA SER A 77 12.86 -13.22 14.14
C SER A 77 11.40 -13.09 14.58
N LEU A 78 10.73 -12.00 14.19
CA LEU A 78 9.35 -11.73 14.56
C LEU A 78 8.38 -12.75 13.96
N THR A 79 8.52 -13.08 12.68
CA THR A 79 7.67 -14.05 11.98
C THR A 79 7.77 -15.44 12.62
N ARG A 80 8.98 -15.89 12.96
CA ARG A 80 9.21 -17.15 13.66
C ARG A 80 8.64 -17.14 15.08
N SER A 81 8.87 -16.07 15.84
CA SER A 81 8.40 -15.93 17.22
C SER A 81 6.87 -15.99 17.32
N ASP A 82 6.16 -15.30 16.44
CA ASP A 82 4.69 -15.21 16.44
C ASP A 82 4.02 -16.32 15.61
N LYS A 83 4.81 -17.17 14.92
CA LYS A 83 4.32 -18.22 14.01
C LYS A 83 3.32 -17.69 12.97
N LYS A 84 3.55 -16.47 12.47
CA LYS A 84 2.67 -15.84 11.47
C LYS A 84 3.05 -16.30 10.06
N HIS A 85 2.10 -16.97 9.41
CA HIS A 85 2.24 -17.42 8.02
C HIS A 85 1.63 -16.43 7.03
N GLU A 86 0.54 -15.76 7.42
CA GLU A 86 -0.10 -14.69 6.65
C GLU A 86 -0.39 -13.49 7.56
N ALA A 87 0.11 -12.31 7.19
CA ALA A 87 -0.05 -11.08 7.95
C ALA A 87 0.36 -9.86 7.12
N ASN A 88 -0.01 -8.67 7.59
CA ASN A 88 0.68 -7.44 7.22
C ASN A 88 1.67 -7.06 8.33
N LEU A 89 2.88 -6.71 7.92
CA LEU A 89 3.95 -6.29 8.80
C LEU A 89 4.27 -4.83 8.50
N LYS A 90 4.37 -4.00 9.54
CA LYS A 90 4.72 -2.59 9.43
C LYS A 90 6.13 -2.36 9.97
N ILE A 91 6.94 -1.62 9.21
CA ILE A 91 8.25 -1.11 9.59
C ILE A 91 8.09 0.39 9.77
N VAL A 92 8.59 0.94 10.86
CA VAL A 92 8.52 2.37 11.15
C VAL A 92 9.89 2.89 11.55
N PHE A 93 10.31 3.99 10.94
CA PHE A 93 11.38 4.86 11.41
C PHE A 93 10.74 6.12 11.94
N ASN A 94 10.79 6.30 13.26
CA ASN A 94 10.21 7.45 13.95
C ASN A 94 11.30 8.41 14.44
N TYR A 95 11.01 9.71 14.32
CA TYR A 95 11.89 10.80 14.67
C TYR A 95 11.13 11.81 15.53
N ASN A 96 11.36 11.82 16.83
CA ASN A 96 10.65 12.69 17.76
C ASN A 96 11.63 13.43 18.70
N LYS A 97 11.74 14.76 18.57
CA LYS A 97 12.52 15.63 19.46
C LYS A 97 13.95 15.14 19.76
N GLY A 98 14.66 14.66 18.73
CA GLY A 98 16.02 14.13 18.84
C GLY A 98 16.11 12.66 19.25
N VAL A 99 15.00 12.02 19.62
CA VAL A 99 14.92 10.59 19.85
C VAL A 99 14.51 9.90 18.55
N THR A 100 15.14 8.78 18.23
CA THR A 100 14.83 7.99 17.04
C THR A 100 14.49 6.56 17.42
N ASN A 101 13.49 5.98 16.77
CA ASN A 101 13.05 4.62 17.02
C ASN A 101 12.84 3.85 15.72
N PHE A 102 13.36 2.63 15.67
CA PHE A 102 13.11 1.63 14.64
C PHE A 102 12.17 0.57 15.18
N LEU A 103 11.01 0.41 14.54
CA LEU A 103 10.00 -0.57 14.94
C LEU A 103 9.68 -1.52 13.78
N VAL A 104 9.42 -2.79 14.14
CA VAL A 104 8.83 -3.80 13.25
C VAL A 104 7.75 -4.54 14.00
N TYR A 105 6.51 -4.56 13.47
CA TYR A 105 5.40 -5.21 14.14
C TYR A 105 4.31 -5.63 13.15
N PHE A 106 3.51 -6.62 13.54
CA PHE A 106 2.33 -7.00 12.77
C PHE A 106 1.19 -6.01 13.01
N ILE A 107 0.49 -5.68 11.95
CA ILE A 107 -0.73 -4.88 11.99
C ILE A 107 -1.92 -5.73 11.58
N GLU A 108 -3.11 -5.28 11.95
CA GLU A 108 -4.35 -5.88 11.46
C GLU A 108 -4.36 -5.88 9.93
N ALA A 109 -4.63 -7.04 9.35
CA ALA A 109 -4.68 -7.22 7.91
C ALA A 109 -6.11 -7.49 7.47
N SER A 110 -6.61 -6.66 6.58
CA SER A 110 -7.87 -6.90 5.87
C SER A 110 -7.54 -7.18 4.41
N TYR A 111 -7.79 -8.42 3.98
CA TYR A 111 -7.63 -8.82 2.59
C TYR A 111 -9.00 -8.92 1.93
N PRO A 112 -9.13 -8.56 0.64
CA PRO A 112 -10.36 -8.77 -0.08
C PRO A 112 -10.75 -10.25 -0.11
N THR A 113 -12.04 -10.52 0.03
CA THR A 113 -12.61 -11.86 -0.16
C THR A 113 -12.70 -12.17 -1.65
N GLU A 114 -12.82 -13.46 -2.01
CA GLU A 114 -13.05 -13.87 -3.40
C GLU A 114 -14.33 -13.23 -3.99
N ILE A 115 -15.35 -12.99 -3.15
CA ILE A 115 -16.57 -12.28 -3.55
C ILE A 115 -16.24 -10.83 -3.95
N GLN A 116 -15.37 -10.14 -3.20
CA GLN A 116 -14.96 -8.76 -3.51
C GLN A 116 -14.09 -8.70 -4.77
N TYR A 117 -13.22 -9.67 -5.01
CA TYR A 117 -12.48 -9.74 -6.29
C TYR A 117 -13.43 -9.97 -7.48
N LYS A 118 -14.47 -10.79 -7.31
CA LYS A 118 -15.46 -11.11 -8.36
C LYS A 118 -16.46 -9.98 -8.62
N ASN A 119 -16.94 -9.34 -7.56
CA ASN A 119 -18.03 -8.36 -7.64
C ASN A 119 -17.56 -6.90 -7.56
N GLY A 120 -16.26 -6.68 -7.31
CA GLY A 120 -15.71 -5.36 -7.08
C GLY A 120 -16.11 -4.78 -5.73
N VAL A 121 -15.59 -3.59 -5.46
CA VAL A 121 -15.82 -2.84 -4.21
C VAL A 121 -16.21 -1.40 -4.49
N LYS A 122 -16.87 -0.75 -3.52
CA LYS A 122 -17.26 0.66 -3.59
C LYS A 122 -16.06 1.58 -3.28
N GLY A 123 -15.77 2.51 -4.20
CA GLY A 123 -14.89 3.65 -3.97
C GLY A 123 -15.68 4.91 -3.59
N LEU A 124 -15.03 5.82 -2.86
CA LEU A 124 -15.58 7.14 -2.56
C LEU A 124 -14.57 8.21 -2.97
N LEU A 125 -14.99 9.23 -3.70
CA LEU A 125 -14.15 10.39 -3.98
C LEU A 125 -13.92 11.17 -2.68
N PHE A 126 -12.66 11.53 -2.42
CA PHE A 126 -12.27 12.28 -1.24
C PHE A 126 -11.37 13.45 -1.65
N PHE A 127 -11.88 14.66 -1.51
CA PHE A 127 -11.18 15.89 -1.89
C PHE A 127 -10.10 16.22 -0.86
N ALA A 128 -8.90 15.75 -1.15
CA ALA A 128 -7.68 15.98 -0.38
C ALA A 128 -6.46 15.62 -1.21
N GLU A 129 -5.33 16.23 -0.88
CA GLU A 129 -4.04 15.96 -1.49
C GLU A 129 -3.00 15.58 -0.44
N ARG A 130 -2.10 14.66 -0.78
CA ARG A 130 -0.95 14.36 0.07
C ARG A 130 0.15 15.40 -0.18
N LYS A 131 0.64 15.99 0.91
CA LYS A 131 1.66 17.03 0.85
C LYS A 131 2.96 16.57 0.19
N ASP A 132 3.39 15.33 0.49
CA ASP A 132 4.59 14.70 -0.07
C ASP A 132 4.19 13.34 -0.67
N PRO A 133 3.57 13.30 -1.88
CA PRO A 133 2.98 12.07 -2.41
C PRO A 133 4.03 10.96 -2.64
N GLU A 134 5.25 11.31 -3.06
CA GLU A 134 6.32 10.33 -3.31
C GLU A 134 6.90 9.69 -2.03
N ALA A 135 6.73 10.30 -0.84
CA ALA A 135 7.21 9.77 0.43
C ALA A 135 6.12 9.01 1.19
N LYS A 136 6.47 7.85 1.74
CA LYS A 136 5.56 7.05 2.55
C LYS A 136 5.64 7.45 4.02
N VAL A 137 4.93 8.56 4.34
CA VAL A 137 4.87 9.15 5.69
C VAL A 137 3.49 8.99 6.32
N ILE A 138 3.44 8.96 7.65
CA ILE A 138 2.18 8.87 8.38
C ILE A 138 1.53 10.25 8.44
N ASN A 139 0.33 10.38 7.87
CA ASN A 139 -0.54 11.53 8.05
C ASN A 139 -1.79 11.10 8.85
N HIS A 140 -1.71 11.26 10.16
CA HIS A 140 -2.76 10.78 11.06
C HIS A 140 -4.11 11.50 10.86
N LYS A 141 -4.09 12.82 10.65
CA LYS A 141 -5.32 13.60 10.47
C LYS A 141 -6.10 13.18 9.22
N LEU A 142 -5.40 13.12 8.08
CA LEU A 142 -6.01 12.68 6.82
C LEU A 142 -6.55 11.24 6.94
N ARG A 143 -5.78 10.34 7.54
CA ARG A 143 -6.21 8.94 7.72
C ARG A 143 -7.46 8.81 8.58
N SER A 144 -7.55 9.57 9.67
CA SER A 144 -8.72 9.55 10.56
C SER A 144 -9.97 10.06 9.84
N SER A 145 -9.88 11.19 9.11
CA SER A 145 -11.00 11.75 8.34
C SER A 145 -11.50 10.78 7.27
N ILE A 146 -10.58 10.16 6.52
CA ILE A 146 -10.92 9.14 5.51
C ILE A 146 -11.60 7.93 6.16
N TYR A 147 -11.06 7.41 7.26
CA TYR A 147 -11.61 6.25 7.95
C TYR A 147 -13.06 6.47 8.38
N HIS A 148 -13.35 7.63 9.00
CA HIS A 148 -14.71 7.97 9.41
C HIS A 148 -15.68 8.02 8.22
N ARG A 149 -15.27 8.62 7.10
CA ARG A 149 -16.09 8.69 5.90
C ARG A 149 -16.36 7.32 5.29
N LEU A 150 -15.33 6.48 5.16
CA LEU A 150 -15.46 5.12 4.62
C LEU A 150 -16.44 4.28 5.42
N ILE A 151 -16.40 4.35 6.77
CA ILE A 151 -17.35 3.63 7.62
C ILE A 151 -18.76 4.18 7.46
N HIS A 152 -18.92 5.51 7.48
CA HIS A 152 -20.23 6.14 7.42
C HIS A 152 -20.96 5.87 6.09
N GLU A 153 -20.23 5.88 4.97
CA GLU A 153 -20.78 5.73 3.62
C GLU A 153 -20.61 4.31 3.03
N GLY A 154 -20.03 3.39 3.80
CA GLY A 154 -19.85 1.99 3.38
C GLY A 154 -18.86 1.83 2.22
N GLY A 155 -17.84 2.70 2.12
CA GLY A 155 -16.79 2.62 1.12
C GLY A 155 -15.66 1.67 1.53
N TYR A 156 -15.04 1.04 0.53
CA TYR A 156 -13.84 0.21 0.74
C TYR A 156 -12.55 1.03 0.67
N GLU A 157 -12.47 1.97 -0.28
CA GLU A 157 -11.31 2.83 -0.49
C GLU A 157 -11.73 4.27 -0.80
N ALA A 158 -11.00 5.24 -0.27
CA ALA A 158 -11.14 6.64 -0.63
C ALA A 158 -10.18 6.99 -1.77
N ILE A 159 -10.71 7.59 -2.83
CA ILE A 159 -9.98 8.00 -4.01
C ILE A 159 -9.70 9.49 -3.88
N LEU A 160 -8.43 9.87 -3.79
CA LEU A 160 -8.02 11.23 -3.54
C LEU A 160 -8.14 12.10 -4.80
N VAL A 161 -8.79 13.24 -4.64
CA VAL A 161 -8.98 14.25 -5.68
C VAL A 161 -8.28 15.52 -5.23
N ASN A 162 -7.40 16.05 -6.08
CA ASN A 162 -6.67 17.29 -5.79
C ASN A 162 -7.53 18.54 -6.04
N GLU A 163 -6.99 19.72 -5.79
CA GLU A 163 -7.66 21.03 -5.96
C GLU A 163 -8.08 21.33 -7.41
N ASN A 164 -7.46 20.67 -8.40
CA ASN A 164 -7.80 20.81 -9.83
C ASN A 164 -8.84 19.77 -10.29
N ASN A 165 -9.59 19.16 -9.37
CA ASN A 165 -10.57 18.10 -9.63
C ASN A 165 -9.98 16.87 -10.34
N GLN A 166 -8.69 16.57 -10.08
CA GLN A 166 -7.96 15.48 -10.71
C GLN A 166 -7.76 14.34 -9.70
N ILE A 167 -8.06 13.12 -10.11
CA ILE A 167 -7.79 11.91 -9.34
C ILE A 167 -6.29 11.64 -9.35
N THR A 168 -5.71 11.45 -8.16
CA THR A 168 -4.32 11.13 -7.98
C THR A 168 -4.11 9.65 -7.62
N GLU A 169 -4.46 9.25 -6.42
CA GLU A 169 -4.28 7.89 -5.92
C GLU A 169 -5.41 7.50 -4.93
N GLY A 170 -5.43 6.28 -4.45
CA GLY A 170 -6.27 5.90 -3.31
C GLY A 170 -5.59 6.26 -1.98
N SER A 171 -6.34 6.29 -0.89
CA SER A 171 -5.79 6.61 0.44
C SER A 171 -4.68 5.64 0.89
N ARG A 172 -4.70 4.42 0.37
CA ARG A 172 -3.73 3.33 0.64
C ARG A 172 -3.34 2.54 -0.62
N SER A 173 -3.71 3.03 -1.80
CA SER A 173 -3.60 2.32 -3.08
C SER A 173 -3.25 3.28 -4.21
N ASN A 174 -2.87 2.75 -5.37
CA ASN A 174 -2.84 3.52 -6.61
C ASN A 174 -4.03 3.10 -7.48
N ILE A 175 -4.50 4.03 -8.33
CA ILE A 175 -5.69 3.84 -9.16
C ILE A 175 -5.30 3.70 -10.63
N PHE A 176 -5.94 2.76 -11.29
CA PHE A 176 -5.86 2.53 -12.73
C PHE A 176 -7.24 2.55 -13.35
N PHE A 177 -7.36 3.18 -14.48
CA PHE A 177 -8.55 3.27 -15.29
C PHE A 177 -8.33 2.51 -16.60
N LEU A 178 -9.35 1.81 -17.07
CA LEU A 178 -9.34 1.13 -18.35
C LEU A 178 -10.27 1.84 -19.33
N ARG A 179 -9.76 2.18 -20.49
CA ARG A 179 -10.54 2.71 -21.63
C ARG A 179 -10.13 1.93 -22.87
N ALA A 180 -11.09 1.14 -23.40
CA ALA A 180 -10.85 0.16 -24.45
C ALA A 180 -9.71 -0.83 -24.05
N ASP A 181 -8.55 -0.74 -24.67
CA ASP A 181 -7.37 -1.56 -24.42
C ASP A 181 -6.21 -0.81 -23.73
N THR A 182 -6.46 0.43 -23.30
CA THR A 182 -5.45 1.31 -22.73
C THR A 182 -5.70 1.51 -21.23
N LEU A 183 -4.67 1.30 -20.43
CA LEU A 183 -4.67 1.61 -19.01
C LEU A 183 -4.15 3.03 -18.78
N VAL A 184 -4.89 3.77 -17.96
CA VAL A 184 -4.57 5.15 -17.58
C VAL A 184 -4.29 5.19 -16.08
N THR A 185 -3.25 5.90 -15.66
CA THR A 185 -2.94 6.13 -14.24
C THR A 185 -2.31 7.50 -14.07
N ALA A 186 -2.43 8.08 -12.88
CA ALA A 186 -1.85 9.37 -12.59
C ALA A 186 -0.32 9.38 -12.75
N PRO A 187 0.29 10.54 -13.12
CA PRO A 187 1.73 10.68 -13.27
C PRO A 187 2.51 10.36 -12.01
N ASP A 188 3.75 9.87 -12.17
CA ASP A 188 4.63 9.39 -11.10
C ASP A 188 4.95 10.41 -10.01
N ASN A 189 4.97 11.69 -10.34
CA ASN A 189 5.28 12.78 -9.42
C ASN A 189 4.12 13.19 -8.53
N SER A 190 2.91 12.70 -8.81
CA SER A 190 1.67 13.04 -8.07
C SER A 190 1.19 11.93 -7.14
N VAL A 191 1.89 10.80 -7.10
CA VAL A 191 1.45 9.61 -6.36
C VAL A 191 2.60 8.94 -5.62
N LEU A 192 2.28 8.14 -4.62
CA LEU A 192 3.25 7.19 -4.09
C LEU A 192 3.57 6.14 -5.18
N LYS A 193 4.85 5.95 -5.47
CA LYS A 193 5.31 4.86 -6.34
C LYS A 193 5.08 3.52 -5.64
N GLY A 194 3.84 3.01 -5.73
CA GLY A 194 3.42 1.77 -5.11
C GLY A 194 4.20 0.57 -5.63
N ILE A 195 4.58 -0.37 -4.75
CA ILE A 195 5.29 -1.58 -5.20
C ILE A 195 4.38 -2.41 -6.11
N THR A 196 3.11 -2.58 -5.76
CA THR A 196 2.15 -3.25 -6.65
C THR A 196 2.01 -2.50 -7.97
N ARG A 197 1.89 -1.15 -7.95
CA ARG A 197 1.86 -0.32 -9.17
C ARG A 197 3.09 -0.56 -10.03
N LYS A 198 4.30 -0.56 -9.47
CA LYS A 198 5.56 -0.86 -10.19
C LYS A 198 5.45 -2.15 -10.98
N TYR A 199 5.04 -3.24 -10.33
CA TYR A 199 4.93 -4.54 -10.98
C TYR A 199 3.79 -4.61 -12.01
N ILE A 200 2.68 -3.89 -11.83
CA ILE A 200 1.64 -3.78 -12.86
C ILE A 200 2.18 -3.05 -14.10
N LEU A 201 2.93 -1.96 -13.92
CA LEU A 201 3.55 -1.25 -15.04
C LEU A 201 4.57 -2.12 -15.79
N GLU A 202 5.41 -2.88 -15.07
CA GLU A 202 6.34 -3.85 -15.66
C GLU A 202 5.59 -4.94 -16.45
N ILE A 203 4.52 -5.52 -15.89
CA ILE A 203 3.68 -6.50 -16.57
C ILE A 203 3.05 -5.90 -17.83
N CYS A 204 2.55 -4.68 -17.78
CA CYS A 204 1.99 -4.02 -18.95
C CYS A 204 3.03 -3.89 -20.07
N ALA A 205 4.25 -3.46 -19.74
CA ALA A 205 5.35 -3.37 -20.71
C ALA A 205 5.72 -4.76 -21.29
N GLU A 206 5.84 -5.80 -20.46
CA GLU A 206 6.14 -7.16 -20.87
C GLU A 206 5.03 -7.79 -21.75
N GLN A 207 3.78 -7.41 -21.55
CA GLN A 207 2.62 -7.95 -22.25
C GLN A 207 2.15 -7.08 -23.43
N GLY A 208 2.82 -5.95 -23.69
CA GLY A 208 2.41 -5.02 -24.77
C GLY A 208 1.08 -4.32 -24.51
N ILE A 209 0.70 -4.11 -23.24
CA ILE A 209 -0.53 -3.39 -22.87
C ILE A 209 -0.24 -1.89 -22.93
N ASN A 210 -1.09 -1.15 -23.63
CA ASN A 210 -0.96 0.29 -23.77
C ASN A 210 -1.14 1.00 -22.42
N MET A 211 -0.28 1.98 -22.15
CA MET A 211 -0.28 2.75 -20.91
C MET A 211 -0.24 4.25 -21.16
N GLU A 212 -1.08 5.00 -20.46
CA GLU A 212 -1.05 6.46 -20.44
C GLU A 212 -0.86 6.95 -18.99
N PHE A 213 0.06 7.92 -18.84
CA PHE A 213 0.32 8.59 -17.56
C PHE A 213 -0.29 9.99 -17.60
N GLN A 214 -1.54 10.08 -17.20
CA GLN A 214 -2.29 11.36 -17.20
C GLN A 214 -3.26 11.43 -16.04
N TYR A 215 -3.62 12.64 -15.66
CA TYR A 215 -4.67 12.86 -14.68
C TYR A 215 -6.04 12.55 -15.28
N VAL A 216 -6.87 11.89 -14.49
CA VAL A 216 -8.29 11.70 -14.78
C VAL A 216 -9.08 12.71 -13.96
N ASN A 217 -9.91 13.53 -14.62
CA ASN A 217 -10.81 14.43 -13.94
C ASN A 217 -11.93 13.63 -13.26
N ALA A 218 -12.29 13.98 -12.03
CA ALA A 218 -13.32 13.28 -11.28
C ALA A 218 -14.71 13.31 -11.95
N ASP A 219 -15.01 14.34 -12.77
CA ASP A 219 -16.25 14.45 -13.50
C ASP A 219 -16.31 13.50 -14.73
N ASN A 220 -15.15 13.01 -15.18
CA ASN A 220 -15.03 12.20 -16.39
C ASN A 220 -14.91 10.69 -16.10
N LEU A 221 -15.31 10.23 -14.93
CA LEU A 221 -15.27 8.81 -14.56
C LEU A 221 -16.02 7.90 -15.53
N ARG A 222 -17.10 8.42 -16.15
CA ARG A 222 -17.95 7.68 -17.11
C ARG A 222 -17.28 7.41 -18.45
N ASP A 223 -16.13 8.03 -18.74
CA ASP A 223 -15.36 7.81 -19.96
C ASP A 223 -14.52 6.53 -19.91
N PHE A 224 -14.55 5.80 -18.77
CA PHE A 224 -13.78 4.60 -18.53
C PHE A 224 -14.68 3.36 -18.36
N ASP A 225 -14.24 2.27 -18.95
CA ASP A 225 -14.97 0.99 -18.95
C ASP A 225 -14.85 0.27 -17.59
N ALA A 226 -13.69 0.40 -16.94
CA ALA A 226 -13.40 -0.19 -15.64
C ALA A 226 -12.38 0.65 -14.85
N VAL A 227 -12.43 0.51 -13.54
CA VAL A 227 -11.46 1.11 -12.61
C VAL A 227 -11.02 0.06 -11.60
N PHE A 228 -9.74 0.02 -11.28
CA PHE A 228 -9.22 -0.86 -10.24
C PHE A 228 -8.14 -0.19 -9.39
N MET A 229 -8.00 -0.66 -8.17
CA MET A 229 -6.91 -0.26 -7.28
C MET A 229 -5.79 -1.27 -7.26
N THR A 230 -4.58 -0.79 -6.90
CA THR A 230 -3.42 -1.65 -6.62
C THR A 230 -2.80 -1.31 -5.27
N GLY A 231 -2.40 -2.34 -4.51
CA GLY A 231 -1.80 -2.14 -3.20
C GLY A 231 -1.36 -3.45 -2.54
N THR A 232 -0.65 -3.35 -1.43
CA THR A 232 -0.07 -4.50 -0.72
C THR A 232 -1.13 -5.52 -0.27
N SER A 233 -2.26 -5.06 0.28
CA SER A 233 -3.36 -5.94 0.71
C SER A 233 -4.33 -6.28 -0.42
N PRO A 234 -4.84 -5.31 -1.22
CA PRO A 234 -5.83 -5.58 -2.26
C PRO A 234 -5.22 -6.25 -3.50
N THR A 235 -3.89 -6.23 -3.65
CA THR A 235 -3.21 -6.65 -4.90
C THR A 235 -3.74 -5.85 -6.10
N VAL A 236 -4.62 -6.44 -6.92
CA VAL A 236 -5.37 -5.80 -8.01
C VAL A 236 -6.85 -6.05 -7.73
N LEU A 237 -7.59 -5.01 -7.39
CA LEU A 237 -8.99 -5.12 -6.95
C LEU A 237 -9.88 -4.15 -7.72
N PRO A 238 -10.88 -4.63 -8.48
CA PRO A 238 -11.76 -3.76 -9.26
C PRO A 238 -12.74 -2.99 -8.37
N PHE A 239 -13.13 -1.79 -8.80
CA PHE A 239 -14.28 -1.08 -8.28
C PHE A 239 -15.53 -1.47 -9.09
N ASN A 240 -16.65 -1.68 -8.40
CA ASN A 240 -17.97 -1.78 -9.03
C ASN A 240 -18.69 -0.44 -9.10
N CYS A 241 -18.33 0.49 -8.23
CA CYS A 241 -18.77 1.88 -8.32
C CYS A 241 -17.75 2.81 -7.64
N ILE A 242 -17.75 4.07 -8.07
CA ILE A 242 -17.09 5.19 -7.40
C ILE A 242 -18.17 6.26 -7.24
N ASP A 243 -18.51 6.61 -5.99
CA ASP A 243 -19.72 7.34 -5.63
C ASP A 243 -20.91 6.76 -6.39
N ASP A 244 -21.58 7.55 -7.25
CA ASP A 244 -22.74 7.16 -8.03
C ASP A 244 -22.41 6.61 -9.44
N THR A 245 -21.12 6.56 -9.81
CA THR A 245 -20.68 6.04 -11.11
C THR A 245 -20.38 4.54 -11.03
N SER A 246 -21.15 3.73 -11.75
CA SER A 246 -20.97 2.26 -11.78
C SER A 246 -20.02 1.82 -12.88
N PHE A 247 -19.26 0.73 -12.59
CA PHE A 247 -18.29 0.14 -13.52
C PHE A 247 -18.53 -1.36 -13.68
N SER A 248 -18.23 -1.89 -14.86
CA SER A 248 -18.13 -3.33 -15.04
C SER A 248 -16.87 -3.86 -14.34
N VAL A 249 -17.01 -5.02 -13.69
CA VAL A 249 -15.90 -5.73 -13.04
C VAL A 249 -15.41 -6.92 -13.88
N LYS A 250 -16.07 -7.21 -15.01
CA LYS A 250 -15.81 -8.40 -15.84
C LYS A 250 -14.84 -8.06 -16.98
N PHE A 251 -13.60 -7.74 -16.63
CA PHE A 251 -12.56 -7.48 -17.63
C PHE A 251 -11.45 -8.52 -17.51
N PRO A 252 -11.25 -9.39 -18.53
CA PRO A 252 -10.19 -10.40 -18.53
C PRO A 252 -8.78 -9.84 -18.31
N MET A 253 -8.55 -8.59 -18.75
CA MET A 253 -7.27 -7.90 -18.53
C MET A 253 -6.97 -7.75 -17.04
N ILE A 254 -7.94 -7.33 -16.21
CA ILE A 254 -7.73 -7.10 -14.76
C ILE A 254 -7.40 -8.42 -14.07
N GLU A 255 -8.10 -9.50 -14.39
CA GLU A 255 -7.84 -10.84 -13.86
C GLU A 255 -6.44 -11.33 -14.28
N ARG A 256 -6.07 -11.11 -15.55
CA ARG A 256 -4.73 -11.46 -16.08
C ARG A 256 -3.63 -10.69 -15.35
N LEU A 257 -3.79 -9.38 -15.14
CA LEU A 257 -2.84 -8.56 -14.39
C LEU A 257 -2.67 -9.06 -12.96
N ARG A 258 -3.76 -9.39 -12.27
CA ARG A 258 -3.72 -9.96 -10.92
C ARG A 258 -2.95 -11.28 -10.90
N LYS A 259 -3.21 -12.19 -11.84
CA LYS A 259 -2.54 -13.48 -11.95
C LYS A 259 -1.03 -13.32 -12.13
N LEU A 260 -0.61 -12.52 -13.12
CA LEU A 260 0.81 -12.27 -13.40
C LEU A 260 1.52 -11.57 -12.23
N TYR A 261 0.83 -10.65 -11.54
CA TYR A 261 1.37 -10.04 -10.32
C TYR A 261 1.62 -11.09 -9.22
N LEU A 262 0.70 -12.03 -9.01
CA LEU A 262 0.87 -13.10 -8.00
C LEU A 262 2.04 -14.03 -8.34
N GLU A 263 2.30 -14.30 -9.62
CA GLU A 263 3.46 -15.06 -10.08
C GLU A 263 4.78 -14.33 -9.75
N LYS A 264 4.87 -13.01 -10.02
CA LYS A 264 6.02 -12.19 -9.63
C LYS A 264 6.18 -12.13 -8.10
N ALA A 265 5.09 -12.04 -7.35
CA ALA A 265 5.10 -12.06 -5.89
C ALA A 265 5.67 -13.39 -5.34
N GLU A 266 5.30 -14.52 -5.93
CA GLU A 266 5.86 -15.82 -5.55
C GLU A 266 7.36 -15.90 -5.85
N ALA A 267 7.80 -15.42 -7.00
CA ALA A 267 9.22 -15.36 -7.35
C ALA A 267 10.02 -14.52 -6.35
N SER A 268 9.49 -13.36 -5.91
CA SER A 268 10.15 -12.49 -4.93
C SER A 268 10.32 -13.15 -3.56
N MET A 269 9.38 -13.98 -3.13
CA MET A 269 9.49 -14.76 -1.88
C MET A 269 10.56 -15.85 -1.97
N ARG A 270 10.70 -16.49 -3.14
CA ARG A 270 11.79 -17.48 -3.36
C ARG A 270 13.16 -16.81 -3.25
N TYR A 271 13.31 -15.64 -3.84
CA TYR A 271 14.54 -14.85 -3.74
C TYR A 271 14.86 -14.45 -2.29
N PHE A 272 13.87 -13.99 -1.52
CA PHE A 272 14.06 -13.65 -0.10
C PHE A 272 14.57 -14.85 0.74
N ARG A 273 14.18 -16.08 0.40
CA ARG A 273 14.62 -17.30 1.11
C ARG A 273 16.04 -17.73 0.77
N SER A 274 16.50 -17.45 -0.46
CA SER A 274 17.81 -17.89 -0.94
C SER A 274 18.96 -17.05 -0.38
N GLU A 275 18.68 -15.87 0.11
CA GLU A 275 19.60 -14.93 0.77
C GLU A 275 19.67 -15.18 2.29
#